data_4b5c7c0f16642a4d2f2e629bf74f0758
#
_entry.id   4b5c7c0f16642a4d2f2e629bf74f0758
#
_cell.length_a   1.000
_cell.length_b   1.000
_cell.length_c   1.000
_cell.angle_alpha   90.00
_cell.angle_beta   90.00
_cell.angle_gamma   90.00
#
_symmetry.space_group_name_H-M   'P 1'
#
loop_
_entity.id
_entity.type
_entity.pdbx_description
1 polymer ?
#
loop_
_entity_poly.entity_id
_entity_poly.type
_entity_poly.pdbx_seq_one_letter_code
_entity_poly.pdbx_strand_id
1 'polypeptide(L)'
;MVKKICSWIIGVILTVLVLLIGVFSFWYFGSTNYHLTGVPVLNYHQVNNKFNTVLTMKPADFEQQIKYLHDNDYHAITLEQFDAYMRGEGDLPDRPILITFDDGYVDNYEDAYPILKKYHMRGTIFLIINLVGTPGYLTWDQVHEMAADGMEFGSHTMSHKPLTSFD
;
A
#
# COMPACT_ATOMS: atom_id res chain seq x y z
N MET A 1 -26.86 -3.26 -58.27
CA MET A 1 -26.59 -4.49 -57.48
C MET A 1 -25.19 -4.49 -56.90
N VAL A 2 -24.14 -4.24 -57.64
CA VAL A 2 -22.72 -4.22 -57.19
C VAL A 2 -22.46 -3.26 -56.01
N LYS A 3 -22.96 -2.01 -56.03
CA LYS A 3 -22.74 -1.02 -54.95
C LYS A 3 -23.32 -1.49 -53.58
N LYS A 4 -24.47 -2.18 -53.56
CA LYS A 4 -25.04 -2.71 -52.31
C LYS A 4 -24.22 -3.88 -51.75
N ILE A 5 -23.66 -4.73 -52.64
CA ILE A 5 -22.81 -5.85 -52.21
C ILE A 5 -21.48 -5.32 -51.64
N CYS A 6 -20.85 -4.32 -52.28
CA CYS A 6 -19.65 -3.68 -51.75
C CYS A 6 -19.88 -3.02 -50.38
N SER A 7 -21.01 -2.32 -50.19
CA SER A 7 -21.37 -1.71 -48.91
C SER A 7 -21.58 -2.75 -47.80
N TRP A 8 -22.19 -3.88 -48.12
CA TRP A 8 -22.39 -4.97 -47.18
C TRP A 8 -21.06 -5.64 -46.74
N ILE A 9 -20.17 -5.89 -47.72
CA ILE A 9 -18.84 -6.46 -47.50
C ILE A 9 -18.01 -5.51 -46.58
N ILE A 10 -18.03 -4.21 -46.87
CA ILE A 10 -17.32 -3.20 -46.06
C ILE A 10 -17.88 -3.21 -44.61
N GLY A 11 -19.20 -3.27 -44.43
CA GLY A 11 -19.83 -3.35 -43.15
C GLY A 11 -19.39 -4.58 -42.33
N VAL A 12 -19.37 -5.75 -42.97
CA VAL A 12 -18.89 -7.00 -42.33
C VAL A 12 -17.42 -6.90 -41.94
N ILE A 13 -16.56 -6.38 -42.80
CA ILE A 13 -15.13 -6.19 -42.51
C ILE A 13 -14.93 -5.25 -41.31
N LEU A 14 -15.65 -4.13 -41.25
CA LEU A 14 -15.56 -3.20 -40.14
C LEU A 14 -16.02 -3.83 -38.83
N THR A 15 -17.12 -4.60 -38.87
CA THR A 15 -17.60 -5.31 -37.65
C THR A 15 -16.59 -6.33 -37.16
N VAL A 16 -15.98 -7.11 -38.05
CA VAL A 16 -14.93 -8.09 -37.68
C VAL A 16 -13.71 -7.37 -37.10
N LEU A 17 -13.30 -6.24 -37.70
CA LEU A 17 -12.18 -5.43 -37.18
C LEU A 17 -12.46 -4.90 -35.76
N VAL A 18 -13.65 -4.39 -35.52
CA VAL A 18 -14.04 -3.91 -34.17
C VAL A 18 -14.03 -5.05 -33.14
N LEU A 19 -14.54 -6.23 -33.51
CA LEU A 19 -14.51 -7.41 -32.65
C LEU A 19 -13.07 -7.86 -32.36
N LEU A 20 -12.21 -7.90 -33.38
CA LEU A 20 -10.80 -8.26 -33.21
C LEU A 20 -10.04 -7.25 -32.31
N ILE A 21 -10.30 -5.94 -32.48
CA ILE A 21 -9.73 -4.91 -31.61
C ILE A 21 -10.26 -5.09 -30.17
N GLY A 22 -11.56 -5.38 -30.01
CA GLY A 22 -12.15 -5.63 -28.69
C GLY A 22 -11.53 -6.85 -28.00
N VAL A 23 -11.40 -7.97 -28.71
CA VAL A 23 -10.75 -9.19 -28.21
C VAL A 23 -9.27 -8.95 -27.90
N PHE A 24 -8.55 -8.27 -28.78
CA PHE A 24 -7.13 -7.92 -28.58
C PHE A 24 -6.96 -6.99 -27.36
N SER A 25 -7.80 -5.96 -27.25
CA SER A 25 -7.78 -5.06 -26.11
C SER A 25 -8.10 -5.81 -24.80
N PHE A 26 -9.13 -6.66 -24.80
CA PHE A 26 -9.45 -7.50 -23.64
C PHE A 26 -8.29 -8.44 -23.29
N TRP A 27 -7.65 -9.07 -24.29
CA TRP A 27 -6.50 -9.95 -24.08
C TRP A 27 -5.26 -9.16 -23.62
N TYR A 28 -4.97 -8.01 -24.23
CA TYR A 28 -3.81 -7.17 -23.91
C TYR A 28 -3.94 -6.47 -22.56
N PHE A 29 -5.10 -5.87 -22.25
CA PHE A 29 -5.33 -5.18 -20.98
C PHE A 29 -5.83 -6.12 -19.86
N GLY A 30 -6.52 -7.21 -20.19
CA GLY A 30 -6.97 -8.20 -19.22
C GLY A 30 -5.88 -9.22 -18.83
N SER A 31 -4.86 -9.44 -19.69
CA SER A 31 -3.74 -10.32 -19.39
C SER A 31 -2.56 -9.62 -18.70
N THR A 32 -2.61 -8.31 -18.51
CA THR A 32 -1.70 -7.61 -17.61
C THR A 32 -2.10 -7.83 -16.14
N ASN A 33 -2.46 -9.04 -15.77
CA ASN A 33 -2.27 -9.49 -14.41
C ASN A 33 -0.75 -9.50 -14.18
N TYR A 34 -0.21 -8.38 -13.74
CA TYR A 34 1.09 -8.36 -13.11
C TYR A 34 0.98 -9.31 -11.92
N HIS A 35 1.37 -10.55 -12.11
CA HIS A 35 1.71 -11.41 -10.99
C HIS A 35 2.94 -10.77 -10.36
N LEU A 36 2.69 -9.91 -9.38
CA LEU A 36 3.75 -9.45 -8.50
C LEU A 36 4.35 -10.72 -7.90
N THR A 37 5.60 -10.98 -8.22
CA THR A 37 6.35 -12.12 -7.68
C THR A 37 6.77 -11.90 -6.23
N GLY A 38 6.17 -10.91 -5.54
CA GLY A 38 6.48 -10.52 -4.17
C GLY A 38 5.34 -9.74 -3.52
N VAL A 39 5.47 -9.48 -2.22
CA VAL A 39 4.56 -8.64 -1.46
C VAL A 39 4.97 -7.17 -1.62
N PRO A 40 4.10 -6.29 -2.14
CA PRO A 40 4.38 -4.86 -2.18
C PRO A 40 4.54 -4.28 -0.78
N VAL A 41 5.46 -3.34 -0.63
CA VAL A 41 5.64 -2.58 0.62
C VAL A 41 5.48 -1.10 0.31
N LEU A 42 4.53 -0.44 0.98
CA LEU A 42 4.41 1.02 0.97
C LEU A 42 5.07 1.56 2.24
N ASN A 43 6.11 2.38 2.06
CA ASN A 43 6.82 2.99 3.18
C ASN A 43 6.51 4.48 3.28
N TYR A 44 6.05 4.90 4.44
CA TYR A 44 5.74 6.27 4.82
C TYR A 44 6.62 6.73 5.98
N HIS A 45 6.58 8.02 6.30
CA HIS A 45 7.19 8.59 7.50
C HIS A 45 6.14 9.46 8.21
N GLN A 46 5.91 10.68 7.73
CA GLN A 46 4.96 11.62 8.29
C GLN A 46 3.66 11.68 7.48
N VAL A 47 2.53 11.78 8.17
CA VAL A 47 1.21 12.00 7.55
C VAL A 47 0.57 13.22 8.21
N ASN A 48 0.78 14.41 7.67
CA ASN A 48 0.24 15.65 8.23
C ASN A 48 0.13 16.76 7.20
N ASN A 49 -0.53 17.88 7.57
CA ASN A 49 -0.60 19.10 6.79
C ASN A 49 0.36 20.21 7.28
N LYS A 50 1.20 19.91 8.29
CA LYS A 50 2.08 20.90 8.96
C LYS A 50 3.37 21.11 8.17
N PHE A 51 3.86 20.07 7.52
CA PHE A 51 5.13 20.09 6.79
C PHE A 51 4.91 19.82 5.31
N ASN A 52 5.86 20.27 4.49
CA ASN A 52 5.89 19.99 3.06
C ASN A 52 7.31 19.53 2.68
N THR A 53 7.64 18.30 3.04
CA THR A 53 8.93 17.66 2.76
C THR A 53 8.72 16.42 1.91
N VAL A 54 9.81 15.86 1.39
CA VAL A 54 9.76 14.59 0.63
C VAL A 54 9.33 13.39 1.48
N LEU A 55 9.37 13.53 2.82
CA LEU A 55 8.97 12.49 3.77
C LEU A 55 7.55 12.70 4.32
N THR A 56 6.85 13.76 3.88
CA THR A 56 5.53 14.11 4.41
C THR A 56 4.44 13.87 3.36
N MET A 57 3.48 13.02 3.70
CA MET A 57 2.24 12.80 2.94
C MET A 57 1.11 13.63 3.57
N LYS A 58 0.27 14.26 2.75
CA LYS A 58 -0.95 14.87 3.28
C LYS A 58 -1.97 13.81 3.68
N PRO A 59 -2.72 13.98 4.79
CA PRO A 59 -3.73 13.01 5.23
C PRO A 59 -4.77 12.67 4.14
N ALA A 60 -5.19 13.67 3.34
CA ALA A 60 -6.14 13.44 2.25
C ALA A 60 -5.56 12.54 1.14
N ASP A 61 -4.29 12.73 0.80
CA ASP A 61 -3.62 11.92 -0.22
C ASP A 61 -3.35 10.51 0.31
N PHE A 62 -2.96 10.39 1.59
CA PHE A 62 -2.81 9.11 2.28
C PHE A 62 -4.14 8.35 2.32
N GLU A 63 -5.23 9.02 2.73
CA GLU A 63 -6.56 8.40 2.75
C GLU A 63 -7.00 7.91 1.37
N GLN A 64 -6.71 8.68 0.31
CA GLN A 64 -7.02 8.25 -1.05
C GLN A 64 -6.28 6.97 -1.44
N GLN A 65 -5.00 6.82 -1.03
CA GLN A 65 -4.22 5.62 -1.29
C GLN A 65 -4.75 4.42 -0.50
N ILE A 66 -5.03 4.59 0.81
CA ILE A 66 -5.59 3.52 1.65
C ILE A 66 -6.97 3.09 1.15
N LYS A 67 -7.83 4.05 0.77
CA LYS A 67 -9.12 3.76 0.14
C LYS A 67 -8.97 2.97 -1.15
N TYR A 68 -8.00 3.33 -2.01
CA TYR A 68 -7.72 2.58 -3.24
C TYR A 68 -7.33 1.13 -2.94
N LEU A 69 -6.50 0.89 -1.95
CA LEU A 69 -6.11 -0.46 -1.53
C LEU A 69 -7.34 -1.25 -1.07
N HIS A 70 -8.15 -0.67 -0.20
CA HIS A 70 -9.40 -1.27 0.30
C HIS A 70 -10.36 -1.62 -0.84
N ASP A 71 -10.66 -0.65 -1.72
CA ASP A 71 -11.62 -0.82 -2.81
C ASP A 71 -11.14 -1.82 -3.89
N ASN A 72 -9.87 -2.16 -3.91
CA ASN A 72 -9.28 -3.13 -4.82
C ASN A 72 -8.86 -4.44 -4.12
N ASP A 73 -9.47 -4.75 -2.97
CA ASP A 73 -9.28 -6.00 -2.23
C ASP A 73 -7.81 -6.30 -1.86
N TYR A 74 -7.01 -5.27 -1.58
CA TYR A 74 -5.71 -5.48 -0.97
C TYR A 74 -5.85 -5.76 0.52
N HIS A 75 -5.09 -6.71 1.03
CA HIS A 75 -5.10 -7.10 2.44
C HIS A 75 -3.79 -6.68 3.11
N ALA A 76 -3.89 -5.72 4.03
CA ALA A 76 -2.73 -5.33 4.83
C ALA A 76 -2.35 -6.47 5.77
N ILE A 77 -1.14 -7.01 5.59
CA ILE A 77 -0.58 -8.09 6.39
C ILE A 77 0.40 -7.55 7.42
N THR A 78 0.68 -8.37 8.43
CA THR A 78 1.70 -8.09 9.44
C THR A 78 3.07 -8.58 9.01
N LEU A 79 4.14 -8.07 9.61
CA LEU A 79 5.49 -8.61 9.41
C LEU A 79 5.59 -10.04 9.91
N GLU A 80 4.87 -10.39 10.99
CA GLU A 80 4.82 -11.75 11.50
C GLU A 80 4.21 -12.70 10.46
N GLN A 81 3.10 -12.32 9.81
CA GLN A 81 2.49 -13.10 8.73
C GLN A 81 3.44 -13.25 7.54
N PHE A 82 4.12 -12.15 7.17
CA PHE A 82 5.10 -12.18 6.08
C PHE A 82 6.30 -13.08 6.40
N ASP A 83 6.82 -13.01 7.62
CA ASP A 83 7.94 -13.85 8.06
C ASP A 83 7.54 -15.35 8.12
N ALA A 84 6.35 -15.66 8.63
CA ALA A 84 5.81 -17.04 8.61
C ALA A 84 5.70 -17.59 7.17
N TYR A 85 5.18 -16.76 6.25
CA TYR A 85 5.12 -17.12 4.83
C TYR A 85 6.51 -17.37 4.23
N MET A 86 7.48 -16.49 4.51
CA MET A 86 8.85 -16.65 4.00
C MET A 86 9.55 -17.92 4.53
N ARG A 87 9.15 -18.40 5.73
CA ARG A 87 9.63 -19.69 6.29
C ARG A 87 8.84 -20.91 5.80
N GLY A 88 7.77 -20.70 5.03
CA GLY A 88 6.89 -21.79 4.59
C GLY A 88 5.97 -22.33 5.70
N GLU A 89 5.71 -21.53 6.73
CA GLU A 89 4.89 -21.86 7.91
C GLU A 89 3.46 -21.33 7.83
N GLY A 90 3.09 -20.64 6.74
CA GLY A 90 1.76 -20.08 6.55
C GLY A 90 1.53 -19.57 5.14
N ASP A 91 0.25 -19.27 4.83
CA ASP A 91 -0.17 -18.67 3.57
C ASP A 91 -0.51 -17.20 3.75
N LEU A 92 -0.36 -16.42 2.69
CA LEU A 92 -0.81 -15.03 2.65
C LEU A 92 -2.21 -14.96 2.02
N PRO A 93 -3.01 -13.94 2.41
CA PRO A 93 -4.27 -13.66 1.72
C PRO A 93 -4.01 -13.26 0.26
N ASP A 94 -5.06 -13.24 -0.56
CA ASP A 94 -4.98 -12.66 -1.89
C ASP A 94 -4.59 -11.18 -1.81
N ARG A 95 -3.78 -10.70 -2.78
CA ARG A 95 -3.31 -9.31 -2.88
C ARG A 95 -2.75 -8.75 -1.57
N PRO A 96 -1.75 -9.43 -0.96
CA PRO A 96 -1.16 -8.98 0.30
C PRO A 96 -0.35 -7.70 0.08
N ILE A 97 -0.32 -6.82 1.10
CA ILE A 97 0.47 -5.60 1.10
C ILE A 97 1.00 -5.31 2.51
N LEU A 98 2.23 -4.83 2.61
CA LEU A 98 2.77 -4.26 3.83
C LEU A 98 2.68 -2.73 3.78
N ILE A 99 2.22 -2.13 4.87
CA ILE A 99 2.17 -0.69 5.06
C ILE A 99 3.08 -0.37 6.24
N THR A 100 4.16 0.38 5.99
CA THR A 100 5.17 0.66 6.99
C THR A 100 5.36 2.17 7.19
N PHE A 101 5.71 2.55 8.41
CA PHE A 101 6.05 3.91 8.78
C PHE A 101 7.38 3.91 9.50
N ASP A 102 8.30 4.80 9.11
CA ASP A 102 9.56 4.95 9.80
C ASP A 102 9.49 6.09 10.83
N ASP A 103 10.43 6.07 11.77
CA ASP A 103 10.72 7.05 12.80
C ASP A 103 9.76 7.10 14.00
N GLY A 104 8.47 6.80 13.82
CA GLY A 104 7.48 6.84 14.91
C GLY A 104 7.01 8.26 15.27
N TYR A 105 6.75 9.09 14.26
CA TYR A 105 6.20 10.44 14.46
C TYR A 105 4.80 10.40 15.08
N VAL A 106 4.44 11.42 15.85
CA VAL A 106 3.13 11.52 16.52
C VAL A 106 1.95 11.56 15.55
N ASP A 107 2.14 12.08 14.34
CA ASP A 107 1.11 12.11 13.30
C ASP A 107 0.75 10.72 12.74
N ASN A 108 1.57 9.72 13.00
CA ASN A 108 1.19 8.33 12.73
C ASN A 108 -0.01 7.89 13.60
N TYR A 109 -0.12 8.42 14.83
CA TYR A 109 -1.28 8.22 15.70
C TYR A 109 -2.40 9.22 15.38
N GLU A 110 -2.08 10.53 15.23
CA GLU A 110 -3.08 11.58 15.09
C GLU A 110 -3.84 11.53 13.75
N ASP A 111 -3.13 11.20 12.66
CA ASP A 111 -3.65 11.28 11.28
C ASP A 111 -3.69 9.91 10.58
N ALA A 112 -2.59 9.13 10.57
CA ALA A 112 -2.51 7.91 9.78
C ALA A 112 -3.33 6.75 10.38
N TYR A 113 -3.22 6.50 11.67
CA TYR A 113 -3.90 5.40 12.35
C TYR A 113 -5.44 5.47 12.26
N PRO A 114 -6.13 6.61 12.46
CA PRO A 114 -7.57 6.70 12.25
C PRO A 114 -8.00 6.38 10.82
N ILE A 115 -7.19 6.75 9.83
CA ILE A 115 -7.43 6.44 8.42
C ILE A 115 -7.29 4.93 8.19
N LEU A 116 -6.22 4.31 8.66
CA LEU A 116 -6.04 2.86 8.55
C LEU A 116 -7.20 2.09 9.20
N LYS A 117 -7.57 2.48 10.42
CA LYS A 117 -8.69 1.89 11.16
C LYS A 117 -10.02 2.00 10.41
N LYS A 118 -10.30 3.15 9.79
CA LYS A 118 -11.51 3.39 8.99
C LYS A 118 -11.66 2.39 7.84
N TYR A 119 -10.57 1.97 7.24
CA TYR A 119 -10.56 1.03 6.10
C TYR A 119 -10.16 -0.40 6.52
N HIS A 120 -10.17 -0.72 7.82
CA HIS A 120 -9.79 -2.03 8.35
C HIS A 120 -8.39 -2.47 7.90
N MET A 121 -7.52 -1.51 7.64
CA MET A 121 -6.11 -1.73 7.31
C MET A 121 -5.25 -1.62 8.57
N ARG A 122 -4.08 -2.21 8.53
CA ARG A 122 -3.07 -2.14 9.59
C ARG A 122 -1.71 -1.80 8.99
N GLY A 123 -0.78 -1.44 9.83
CA GLY A 123 0.60 -1.15 9.42
C GLY A 123 1.59 -1.46 10.52
N THR A 124 2.86 -1.38 10.19
CA THR A 124 3.99 -1.52 11.10
C THR A 124 4.71 -0.20 11.24
N ILE A 125 4.98 0.24 12.47
CA ILE A 125 5.73 1.46 12.74
C ILE A 125 7.09 1.10 13.32
N PHE A 126 8.16 1.56 12.67
CA PHE A 126 9.53 1.37 13.13
C PHE A 126 9.97 2.57 13.99
N LEU A 127 10.10 2.35 15.28
CA LEU A 127 10.35 3.39 16.29
C LEU A 127 11.85 3.69 16.45
N ILE A 128 12.20 4.97 16.43
CA ILE A 128 13.47 5.44 17.00
C ILE A 128 13.31 5.45 18.52
N ILE A 129 13.84 4.43 19.19
CA ILE A 129 13.51 4.11 20.59
C ILE A 129 13.76 5.29 21.54
N ASN A 130 14.87 6.02 21.38
CA ASN A 130 15.21 7.16 22.24
C ASN A 130 14.31 8.38 22.04
N LEU A 131 13.49 8.41 20.99
CA LEU A 131 12.59 9.53 20.69
C LEU A 131 11.16 9.28 21.18
N VAL A 132 10.80 8.06 21.54
CA VAL A 132 9.47 7.74 22.08
C VAL A 132 9.22 8.55 23.36
N GLY A 133 8.10 9.28 23.39
CA GLY A 133 7.71 10.18 24.48
C GLY A 133 8.33 11.57 24.40
N THR A 134 9.14 11.87 23.39
CA THR A 134 9.63 13.24 23.15
C THR A 134 8.67 14.04 22.25
N PRO A 135 8.68 15.38 22.28
CA PRO A 135 7.79 16.19 21.46
C PRO A 135 7.91 15.87 19.94
N GLY A 136 6.77 15.60 19.31
CA GLY A 136 6.69 15.24 17.87
C GLY A 136 6.75 13.74 17.57
N TYR A 137 6.95 12.90 18.59
CA TYR A 137 7.00 11.45 18.46
C TYR A 137 5.90 10.78 19.29
N LEU A 138 5.63 9.52 18.97
CA LEU A 138 4.67 8.68 19.70
C LEU A 138 5.05 8.54 21.18
N THR A 139 4.05 8.50 22.03
CA THR A 139 4.21 8.09 23.43
C THR A 139 4.03 6.57 23.56
N TRP A 140 4.52 5.97 24.66
CA TRP A 140 4.30 4.55 24.93
C TRP A 140 2.82 4.19 25.09
N ASP A 141 2.00 5.10 25.63
CA ASP A 141 0.55 4.89 25.75
C ASP A 141 -0.12 4.79 24.36
N GLN A 142 0.26 5.67 23.42
CA GLN A 142 -0.21 5.61 22.03
C GLN A 142 0.25 4.33 21.33
N VAL A 143 1.51 3.92 21.54
CA VAL A 143 2.04 2.65 21.02
C VAL A 143 1.21 1.47 21.54
N HIS A 144 0.91 1.41 22.83
CA HIS A 144 0.11 0.35 23.41
C HIS A 144 -1.33 0.32 22.90
N GLU A 145 -1.96 1.49 22.73
CA GLU A 145 -3.31 1.60 22.17
C GLU A 145 -3.36 1.08 20.74
N MET A 146 -2.45 1.55 19.89
CA MET A 146 -2.37 1.11 18.47
C MET A 146 -2.05 -0.38 18.37
N ALA A 147 -1.17 -0.90 19.23
CA ALA A 147 -0.86 -2.33 19.26
C ALA A 147 -2.06 -3.19 19.66
N ALA A 148 -2.89 -2.73 20.60
CA ALA A 148 -4.11 -3.40 21.01
C ALA A 148 -5.14 -3.49 19.86
N ASP A 149 -5.10 -2.54 18.92
CA ASP A 149 -5.94 -2.51 17.70
C ASP A 149 -5.30 -3.25 16.52
N GLY A 150 -4.12 -3.89 16.72
CA GLY A 150 -3.48 -4.73 15.69
C GLY A 150 -2.47 -4.02 14.80
N MET A 151 -2.01 -2.83 15.15
CA MET A 151 -0.80 -2.24 14.58
C MET A 151 0.45 -2.96 15.12
N GLU A 152 1.47 -3.09 14.28
CA GLU A 152 2.75 -3.65 14.72
C GLU A 152 3.81 -2.58 14.95
N PHE A 153 4.79 -2.93 15.77
CA PHE A 153 5.92 -2.05 16.07
C PHE A 153 7.23 -2.79 15.92
N GLY A 154 8.19 -2.12 15.28
CA GLY A 154 9.55 -2.59 15.12
C GLY A 154 10.56 -1.53 15.59
N SER A 155 11.85 -1.88 15.59
CA SER A 155 12.91 -0.96 15.96
C SER A 155 13.49 -0.28 14.70
N HIS A 156 13.60 1.05 14.77
CA HIS A 156 14.37 1.87 13.80
C HIS A 156 15.68 2.37 14.40
N THR A 157 16.38 1.49 15.11
CA THR A 157 17.57 1.74 15.94
C THR A 157 17.25 2.56 17.21
N MET A 158 18.25 2.70 18.08
CA MET A 158 18.12 3.50 19.31
C MET A 158 18.08 5.01 19.01
N SER A 159 18.85 5.49 18.04
CA SER A 159 19.13 6.91 17.87
C SER A 159 19.20 7.38 16.40
N HIS A 160 18.72 6.55 15.47
CA HIS A 160 18.71 6.83 14.03
C HIS A 160 20.09 7.14 13.44
N LYS A 161 21.17 6.62 14.06
CA LYS A 161 22.52 6.74 13.53
C LYS A 161 22.79 5.63 12.51
N PRO A 162 23.51 5.90 11.42
CA PRO A 162 23.93 4.85 10.50
C PRO A 162 24.70 3.75 11.25
N LEU A 163 24.30 2.48 11.07
CA LEU A 163 24.92 1.34 11.76
C LEU A 163 26.42 1.21 11.42
N THR A 164 26.82 1.68 10.23
CA THR A 164 28.22 1.74 9.80
C THR A 164 29.07 2.80 10.53
N SER A 165 28.44 3.63 11.39
CA SER A 165 29.14 4.63 12.22
C SER A 165 29.49 4.12 13.63
N PHE A 166 29.17 2.86 13.93
CA PHE A 166 29.54 2.19 15.18
C PHE A 166 30.75 1.28 14.92
N ASP A 167 31.81 1.51 15.65
CA ASP A 167 33.05 0.68 15.66
C ASP A 167 32.82 -0.60 16.49
#